data_c54182295315ae30edfbe0f8591ae19a
#
_entry.id   c54182295315ae30edfbe0f8591ae19a
#
_cell.length_a   1.000
_cell.length_b   1.000
_cell.length_c   1.000
_cell.angle_alpha   90.00
_cell.angle_beta   90.00
_cell.angle_gamma   90.00
#
_symmetry.space_group_name_H-M   'P 1'
#
loop_
_entity.id
_entity.type
_entity.pdbx_description
1 polymer ?
#
loop_
_entity_poly.entity_id
_entity_poly.type
_entity_poly.pdbx_seq_one_letter_code
_entity_poly.pdbx_strand_id
1 'polypeptide(L)'
;MSKAPLIIDTNERGLLHDAVIRAAERQGFPIKKEHLQGMGDYKAGNAHIECKSLSDLFQSSHSGHLMRQIDNLDANCERVFLVVHG
;
A
#
# COMPACT_ATOMS: atom_id res chain seq x y z
N MET A 1 -18.90 9.93 -13.44
CA MET A 1 -17.94 10.46 -12.46
C MET A 1 -16.57 9.78 -12.64
N SER A 2 -15.54 10.55 -12.65
CA SER A 2 -14.18 10.00 -12.71
C SER A 2 -13.82 9.39 -11.35
N LYS A 3 -13.13 8.26 -11.37
CA LYS A 3 -12.62 7.62 -10.15
C LYS A 3 -11.37 8.35 -9.68
N ALA A 4 -11.17 8.41 -8.36
CA ALA A 4 -9.94 8.92 -7.80
C ALA A 4 -8.75 8.09 -8.29
N PRO A 5 -7.59 8.69 -8.56
CA PRO A 5 -6.45 7.94 -9.04
C PRO A 5 -5.93 6.95 -7.98
N LEU A 6 -5.43 5.81 -8.45
CA LEU A 6 -4.62 4.93 -7.62
C LEU A 6 -3.20 5.47 -7.63
N ILE A 7 -2.69 5.83 -6.47
CA ILE A 7 -1.34 6.34 -6.32
C ILE A 7 -0.46 5.19 -5.86
N ILE A 8 0.65 4.99 -6.56
CA ILE A 8 1.61 3.93 -6.27
C ILE A 8 2.90 4.59 -5.83
N ASP A 9 3.46 4.13 -4.69
CA ASP A 9 4.74 4.65 -4.23
C ASP A 9 5.83 4.40 -5.29
N THR A 10 6.67 5.39 -5.50
CA THR A 10 7.71 5.32 -6.53
C THR A 10 8.69 4.19 -6.34
N ASN A 11 8.83 3.69 -5.10
CA ASN A 11 9.72 2.58 -4.78
C ASN A 11 9.02 1.22 -4.78
N GLU A 12 7.70 1.18 -5.06
CA GLU A 12 6.96 -0.08 -5.04
C GLU A 12 7.35 -0.96 -6.22
N ARG A 13 7.84 -2.16 -5.91
CA ARG A 13 8.25 -3.17 -6.88
C ARG A 13 8.03 -4.53 -6.27
N GLY A 14 6.91 -5.10 -6.42
CA GLY A 14 6.65 -6.40 -5.84
C GLY A 14 5.93 -7.30 -6.81
N LEU A 15 5.72 -8.53 -6.38
CA LEU A 15 4.97 -9.51 -7.16
C LEU A 15 3.54 -9.03 -7.39
N LEU A 16 2.99 -8.26 -6.47
CA LEU A 16 1.64 -7.74 -6.59
C LEU A 16 1.54 -6.47 -7.44
N HIS A 17 2.67 -5.83 -7.75
CA HIS A 17 2.69 -4.55 -8.46
C HIS A 17 1.93 -4.62 -9.78
N ASP A 18 2.31 -5.57 -10.65
CA ASP A 18 1.67 -5.72 -11.96
C ASP A 18 0.20 -6.13 -11.85
N ALA A 19 -0.12 -6.98 -10.88
CA ALA A 19 -1.49 -7.40 -10.66
C ALA A 19 -2.37 -6.23 -10.21
N VAL A 20 -1.85 -5.37 -9.35
CA VAL A 20 -2.56 -4.18 -8.87
C VAL A 20 -2.80 -3.21 -10.02
N ILE A 21 -1.79 -2.97 -10.85
CA ILE A 21 -1.92 -2.09 -12.02
C ILE A 21 -2.99 -2.64 -12.97
N ARG A 22 -2.95 -3.93 -13.30
CA ARG A 22 -3.93 -4.53 -14.20
C ARG A 22 -5.34 -4.45 -13.63
N ALA A 23 -5.50 -4.70 -12.33
CA ALA A 23 -6.80 -4.61 -11.70
C ALA A 23 -7.34 -3.17 -11.72
N ALA A 24 -6.49 -2.19 -11.45
CA ALA A 24 -6.88 -0.79 -11.48
C ALA A 24 -7.30 -0.35 -12.89
N GLU A 25 -6.53 -0.74 -13.90
CA GLU A 25 -6.86 -0.44 -15.29
C GLU A 25 -8.20 -1.06 -15.69
N ARG A 26 -8.43 -2.32 -15.29
CA ARG A 26 -9.67 -3.02 -15.59
C ARG A 26 -10.88 -2.34 -14.96
N GLN A 27 -10.70 -1.76 -13.78
CA GLN A 27 -11.75 -1.05 -13.06
C GLN A 27 -11.88 0.43 -13.46
N GLY A 28 -11.01 0.90 -14.33
CA GLY A 28 -11.04 2.27 -14.83
C GLY A 28 -10.43 3.31 -13.92
N PHE A 29 -9.54 2.92 -13.01
CA PHE A 29 -8.82 3.86 -12.16
C PHE A 29 -7.61 4.42 -12.90
N PRO A 30 -7.45 5.76 -12.93
CA PRO A 30 -6.17 6.33 -13.38
C PRO A 30 -5.05 5.93 -12.42
N ILE A 31 -3.83 5.80 -12.93
CA ILE A 31 -2.67 5.40 -12.14
C ILE A 31 -1.67 6.54 -12.13
N LYS A 32 -1.18 6.88 -10.93
CA LYS A 32 -0.12 7.87 -10.73
C LYS A 32 0.96 7.27 -9.85
N LYS A 33 2.20 7.70 -10.06
CA LYS A 33 3.31 7.35 -9.17
C LYS A 33 3.73 8.58 -8.38
N GLU A 34 3.77 8.44 -7.06
CA GLU A 34 4.18 9.50 -6.15
C GLU A 34 4.96 8.88 -4.99
N HIS A 35 5.82 9.67 -4.37
CA HIS A 35 6.53 9.23 -3.17
C HIS A 35 5.59 9.38 -1.98
N LEU A 36 5.23 8.25 -1.36
CA LEU A 36 4.28 8.23 -0.24
C LEU A 36 4.94 8.40 1.13
N GLN A 37 6.24 8.62 1.17
CA GLN A 37 7.00 8.93 2.39
C GLN A 37 6.81 7.90 3.51
N GLY A 38 6.76 6.61 3.15
CA GLY A 38 6.56 5.54 4.10
C GLY A 38 5.13 5.34 4.58
N MET A 39 4.17 6.04 3.99
CA MET A 39 2.76 5.91 4.34
C MET A 39 2.04 4.93 3.42
N GLY A 40 2.57 3.71 3.33
CA GLY A 40 2.00 2.65 2.53
C GLY A 40 2.62 2.55 1.16
N ASP A 41 2.24 1.49 0.44
CA ASP A 41 2.72 1.21 -0.90
C ASP A 41 1.78 1.77 -1.97
N TYR A 42 0.49 1.86 -1.63
CA TYR A 42 -0.56 2.34 -2.53
C TYR A 42 -1.50 3.27 -1.77
N LYS A 43 -2.08 4.21 -2.49
CA LYS A 43 -3.09 5.12 -1.94
C LYS A 43 -4.25 5.24 -2.91
N ALA A 44 -5.47 5.06 -2.41
CA ALA A 44 -6.69 5.23 -3.19
C ALA A 44 -7.64 6.13 -2.38
N GLY A 45 -7.82 7.38 -2.82
CA GLY A 45 -8.58 8.35 -2.06
C GLY A 45 -7.92 8.61 -0.70
N ASN A 46 -8.65 8.34 0.38
CA ASN A 46 -8.14 8.45 1.76
C ASN A 46 -7.67 7.13 2.34
N ALA A 47 -7.61 6.08 1.54
CA ALA A 47 -7.17 4.76 1.97
C ALA A 47 -5.71 4.54 1.60
N HIS A 48 -4.91 4.12 2.55
CA HIS A 48 -3.52 3.74 2.36
C HIS A 48 -3.40 2.22 2.51
N ILE A 49 -2.62 1.60 1.64
CA ILE A 49 -2.48 0.14 1.59
C ILE A 49 -1.00 -0.20 1.75
N GLU A 50 -0.70 -1.00 2.75
CA GLU A 50 0.63 -1.54 2.98
C GLU A 50 0.62 -3.02 2.59
N CYS A 51 1.57 -3.44 1.75
CA CYS A 51 1.70 -4.84 1.34
C CYS A 51 2.88 -5.47 2.07
N LYS A 52 2.69 -6.64 2.64
CA LYS A 52 3.73 -7.38 3.36
C LYS A 52 3.76 -8.82 2.89
N SER A 53 4.95 -9.34 2.61
CA SER A 53 5.11 -10.78 2.46
C SER A 53 5.00 -11.45 3.82
N LEU A 54 4.63 -12.72 3.84
CA LEU A 54 4.51 -13.47 5.08
C LEU A 54 5.85 -13.52 5.83
N SER A 55 6.95 -13.66 5.11
CA SER A 55 8.28 -13.64 5.67
C SER A 55 8.61 -12.32 6.35
N ASP A 56 8.34 -11.20 5.68
CA ASP A 56 8.58 -9.87 6.22
C ASP A 56 7.68 -9.59 7.42
N LEU A 57 6.46 -10.11 7.40
CA LEU A 57 5.51 -9.97 8.49
C LEU A 57 6.08 -10.60 9.77
N PHE A 58 6.62 -11.81 9.68
CA PHE A 58 7.23 -12.47 10.83
C PHE A 58 8.44 -11.71 11.35
N GLN A 59 9.32 -11.26 10.47
CA GLN A 59 10.50 -10.49 10.88
C GLN A 59 10.10 -9.17 11.54
N SER A 60 9.18 -8.45 10.94
CA SER A 60 8.71 -7.17 11.46
C SER A 60 7.99 -7.32 12.79
N SER A 61 7.24 -8.41 12.96
CA SER A 61 6.53 -8.71 14.21
C SER A 61 7.51 -8.93 15.35
N HIS A 62 8.60 -9.68 15.11
CA HIS A 62 9.62 -9.95 16.14
C HIS A 62 10.34 -8.66 16.57
N SER A 63 10.63 -7.79 15.64
CA SER A 63 11.38 -6.56 15.94
C SER A 63 10.50 -5.41 16.45
N GLY A 64 9.18 -5.57 16.46
CA GLY A 64 8.25 -4.50 16.77
C GLY A 64 8.08 -3.49 15.65
N HIS A 65 8.78 -3.68 14.53
CA HIS A 65 8.74 -2.76 13.40
C HIS A 65 7.36 -2.67 12.76
N LEU A 66 6.66 -3.80 12.67
CA LEU A 66 5.32 -3.86 12.11
C LEU A 66 4.34 -2.98 12.89
N MET A 67 4.37 -3.06 14.22
CA MET A 67 3.47 -2.26 15.05
C MET A 67 3.75 -0.77 14.89
N ARG A 68 5.01 -0.38 14.79
CA ARG A 68 5.37 1.02 14.54
C ARG A 68 4.90 1.50 13.19
N GLN A 69 4.99 0.67 12.15
CA GLN A 69 4.47 1.01 10.83
C GLN A 69 2.96 1.21 10.86
N ILE A 70 2.24 0.29 11.49
CA ILE A 70 0.78 0.37 11.58
C ILE A 70 0.36 1.61 12.38
N ASP A 71 1.01 1.87 13.51
CA ASP A 71 0.71 3.04 14.33
C ASP A 71 0.96 4.34 13.55
N ASN A 72 2.05 4.41 12.80
CA ASN A 72 2.35 5.58 11.98
C ASN A 72 1.30 5.80 10.88
N LEU A 73 0.88 4.73 10.20
CA LEU A 73 -0.15 4.82 9.18
C LEU A 73 -1.48 5.24 9.79
N ASP A 74 -1.86 4.63 10.92
CA ASP A 74 -3.12 4.92 11.59
C ASP A 74 -3.17 6.38 12.07
N ALA A 75 -2.04 6.91 12.53
CA ALA A 75 -1.96 8.30 12.99
C ALA A 75 -2.07 9.33 11.84
N ASN A 76 -1.67 8.95 10.63
CA ASN A 76 -1.54 9.88 9.50
C ASN A 76 -2.54 9.63 8.36
N CYS A 77 -3.34 8.57 8.44
CA CYS A 77 -4.23 8.16 7.35
C CYS A 77 -5.63 7.89 7.91
N GLU A 78 -6.66 8.25 7.15
CA GLU A 78 -8.03 7.99 7.57
C GLU A 78 -8.39 6.52 7.52
N ARG A 79 -7.87 5.79 6.53
CA ARG A 79 -8.13 4.37 6.35
C ARG A 79 -6.81 3.66 6.04
N VAL A 80 -6.57 2.55 6.71
CA VAL A 80 -5.35 1.77 6.52
C VAL A 80 -5.73 0.32 6.27
N PHE A 81 -5.14 -0.28 5.25
CA PHE A 81 -5.30 -1.69 4.93
C PHE A 81 -3.94 -2.36 4.89
N LEU A 82 -3.83 -3.51 5.51
CA LEU A 82 -2.64 -4.34 5.44
C LEU A 82 -2.96 -5.56 4.58
N VAL A 83 -2.22 -5.73 3.50
CA VAL A 83 -2.36 -6.88 2.60
C VAL A 83 -1.17 -7.80 2.80
N VAL A 84 -1.41 -9.04 3.21
CA VAL A 84 -0.38 -10.04 3.43
C VAL A 84 -0.39 -11.03 2.27
N HIS A 85 0.78 -11.31 1.72
CA HIS A 85 0.92 -12.28 0.62
C HIS A 85 2.03 -13.29 0.91
N GLY A 86 1.92 -14.45 0.29
CA GLY A 86 2.85 -15.55 0.51
C GLY A 86 4.19 -15.45 -0.16
#